data_dde7c0a95ad525478591b72b06da6d2a
#
_entry.id   dde7c0a95ad525478591b72b06da6d2a
#
_cell.length_a   1.000
_cell.length_b   1.000
_cell.length_c   1.000
_cell.angle_alpha   90.00
_cell.angle_beta   90.00
_cell.angle_gamma   90.00
#
_symmetry.space_group_name_H-M   'P 1'
#
loop_
_entity.id
_entity.type
_entity.pdbx_description
1 polymer ?
#
loop_
_entity_poly.entity_id
_entity_poly.type
_entity_poly.pdbx_seq_one_letter_code
_entity_poly.pdbx_strand_id
1 'polypeptide(L)'
;MNNLKRVVVIGSGFAGLSAACVLAKEGYKVTVLEKNSQPGGRASVWETDGFKFDMGPSWYWMPDVFENFFALFGKKPSDYYNLKRLDPGYRIYYGKDDLMDVPAAMALMEEMFESIEPGSSAHLREFLAQAEYKYKVGMGEYVFRPSHSITEFIDWNLIKKSFSMQLLTSLRKHVRQHFKNPKLVKLLEFPVLFLGATPQNTPAMYSMMNYADLALGTWYPMGGMNEIVKAMVKLAEELGVTINLDTEVTKIEVENNKVSNIITDKETLQADFVIAGADYQHVDQKLLDEPYRNYTDKYWDSRTMSPSSLLFFVGINKKLNSIEHHNLFFDEDFEQHAKEIYTNPQWPSKPLFYVACTSKTDDTVAPAEGENIFFLIPLAPGLNDDDATREQYFDMVINRFEHITGESIKDNIVVKRSYAMNDFKADYHSFKGNAYGLANTLAQTAFFKPAMRNKHIKNLLYTGQLTVPGPGVPPALISGQIAAKEAIKMLS
;
A
#
# COMPACT_ATOMS: atom_id res chain seq x y z
N MET A 1 -0.47 -40.20 -15.70
CA MET A 1 -1.01 -38.99 -15.03
C MET A 1 0.15 -38.01 -14.99
N ASN A 2 0.07 -36.88 -15.71
CA ASN A 2 1.08 -35.82 -15.55
C ASN A 2 1.01 -35.34 -14.10
N ASN A 3 2.10 -35.52 -13.38
CA ASN A 3 2.20 -35.07 -11.99
C ASN A 3 2.24 -33.53 -12.05
N LEU A 4 1.15 -32.86 -11.68
CA LEU A 4 1.08 -31.40 -11.69
C LEU A 4 2.17 -30.85 -10.76
N LYS A 5 2.98 -29.92 -11.27
CA LYS A 5 4.02 -29.27 -10.46
C LYS A 5 3.39 -28.52 -9.29
N ARG A 6 3.97 -28.70 -8.11
CA ARG A 6 3.52 -28.14 -6.84
C ARG A 6 4.20 -26.80 -6.60
N VAL A 7 3.41 -25.75 -6.47
CA VAL A 7 3.92 -24.43 -6.12
C VAL A 7 3.45 -24.06 -4.72
N VAL A 8 4.39 -23.68 -3.86
CA VAL A 8 4.09 -23.14 -2.54
C VAL A 8 4.26 -21.62 -2.57
N VAL A 9 3.25 -20.91 -2.09
CA VAL A 9 3.26 -19.47 -1.90
C VAL A 9 3.33 -19.18 -0.41
N ILE A 10 4.32 -18.41 0.03
CA ILE A 10 4.50 -18.03 1.43
C ILE A 10 3.88 -16.65 1.66
N GLY A 11 2.82 -16.59 2.45
CA GLY A 11 2.05 -15.38 2.75
C GLY A 11 0.87 -15.15 1.83
N SER A 12 -0.29 -14.86 2.41
CA SER A 12 -1.58 -14.62 1.75
C SER A 12 -1.94 -13.14 1.59
N GLY A 13 -0.93 -12.24 1.56
CA GLY A 13 -1.12 -10.84 1.18
C GLY A 13 -1.49 -10.69 -0.30
N PHE A 14 -1.79 -9.47 -0.76
CA PHE A 14 -2.19 -9.20 -2.16
C PHE A 14 -1.24 -9.81 -3.20
N ALA A 15 0.07 -9.75 -2.97
CA ALA A 15 1.05 -10.30 -3.88
C ALA A 15 1.00 -11.84 -3.92
N GLY A 16 0.91 -12.48 -2.75
CA GLY A 16 0.83 -13.95 -2.66
C GLY A 16 -0.47 -14.48 -3.28
N LEU A 17 -1.61 -13.91 -2.93
CA LEU A 17 -2.92 -14.29 -3.50
C LEU A 17 -2.96 -14.08 -5.02
N SER A 18 -2.43 -12.95 -5.49
CA SER A 18 -2.34 -12.66 -6.92
C SER A 18 -1.49 -13.70 -7.66
N ALA A 19 -0.32 -14.04 -7.12
CA ALA A 19 0.54 -15.06 -7.70
C ALA A 19 -0.13 -16.44 -7.70
N ALA A 20 -0.80 -16.79 -6.60
CA ALA A 20 -1.50 -18.06 -6.47
C ALA A 20 -2.61 -18.23 -7.51
N CYS A 21 -3.46 -17.20 -7.68
CA CYS A 21 -4.52 -17.22 -8.69
C CYS A 21 -3.98 -17.39 -10.11
N VAL A 22 -2.92 -16.64 -10.48
CA VAL A 22 -2.34 -16.72 -11.83
C VAL A 22 -1.73 -18.10 -12.09
N LEU A 23 -1.02 -18.67 -11.12
CA LEU A 23 -0.43 -20.01 -11.25
C LEU A 23 -1.50 -21.12 -11.31
N ALA A 24 -2.52 -21.03 -10.48
CA ALA A 24 -3.60 -22.01 -10.49
C ALA A 24 -4.38 -22.00 -11.82
N LYS A 25 -4.62 -20.82 -12.40
CA LYS A 25 -5.19 -20.67 -13.74
C LYS A 25 -4.39 -21.41 -14.82
N GLU A 26 -3.06 -21.43 -14.71
CA GLU A 26 -2.15 -22.12 -15.65
C GLU A 26 -2.01 -23.63 -15.33
N GLY A 27 -2.81 -24.16 -14.39
CA GLY A 27 -2.91 -25.59 -14.09
C GLY A 27 -1.86 -26.10 -13.10
N TYR A 28 -1.16 -25.25 -12.36
CA TYR A 28 -0.29 -25.66 -11.27
C TYR A 28 -1.08 -26.01 -10.00
N LYS A 29 -0.59 -26.97 -9.20
CA LYS A 29 -1.13 -27.24 -7.88
C LYS A 29 -0.55 -26.24 -6.89
N VAL A 30 -1.36 -25.29 -6.42
CA VAL A 30 -0.91 -24.19 -5.58
C VAL A 30 -1.38 -24.36 -4.15
N THR A 31 -0.45 -24.20 -3.20
CA THR A 31 -0.72 -24.11 -1.76
C THR A 31 -0.18 -22.80 -1.22
N VAL A 32 -1.03 -22.01 -0.58
CA VAL A 32 -0.65 -20.79 0.14
C VAL A 32 -0.52 -21.10 1.62
N LEU A 33 0.59 -20.69 2.24
CA LEU A 33 0.87 -20.83 3.67
C LEU A 33 0.83 -19.44 4.31
N GLU A 34 -0.04 -19.25 5.30
CA GLU A 34 -0.23 -18.01 6.02
C GLU A 34 -0.07 -18.24 7.52
N LYS A 35 0.81 -17.46 8.16
CA LYS A 35 1.05 -17.58 9.60
C LYS A 35 -0.12 -17.13 10.46
N ASN A 36 -0.88 -16.16 9.99
CA ASN A 36 -1.99 -15.56 10.72
C ASN A 36 -3.30 -16.35 10.52
N SER A 37 -4.25 -16.13 11.43
CA SER A 37 -5.58 -16.77 11.40
C SER A 37 -6.52 -16.17 10.33
N GLN A 38 -6.10 -15.10 9.65
CA GLN A 38 -6.86 -14.49 8.54
C GLN A 38 -5.94 -14.14 7.37
N PRO A 39 -6.43 -14.24 6.12
CA PRO A 39 -5.68 -13.87 4.94
C PRO A 39 -5.63 -12.34 4.75
N GLY A 40 -4.79 -11.89 3.82
CA GLY A 40 -4.73 -10.49 3.39
C GLY A 40 -3.51 -9.72 3.88
N GLY A 41 -2.74 -10.29 4.79
CA GLY A 41 -1.57 -9.63 5.37
C GLY A 41 -1.98 -8.29 5.99
N ARG A 42 -1.38 -7.17 5.53
CA ARG A 42 -1.69 -5.83 6.05
C ARG A 42 -3.13 -5.35 5.80
N ALA A 43 -3.90 -6.02 4.94
CA ALA A 43 -5.32 -5.74 4.71
C ALA A 43 -6.23 -6.66 5.55
N SER A 44 -5.77 -7.03 6.74
CA SER A 44 -6.56 -7.72 7.75
C SER A 44 -7.66 -6.82 8.33
N VAL A 45 -8.60 -7.40 9.04
CA VAL A 45 -9.70 -6.71 9.70
C VAL A 45 -9.69 -6.99 11.20
N TRP A 46 -10.09 -6.02 11.99
CA TRP A 46 -10.36 -6.17 13.41
C TRP A 46 -11.83 -5.84 13.68
N GLU A 47 -12.54 -6.78 14.28
CA GLU A 47 -13.95 -6.64 14.63
C GLU A 47 -14.11 -6.78 16.15
N THR A 48 -14.84 -5.86 16.77
CA THR A 48 -15.15 -5.88 18.20
C THR A 48 -16.36 -5.01 18.49
N ASP A 49 -17.24 -5.45 19.40
CA ASP A 49 -18.38 -4.69 19.91
C ASP A 49 -19.26 -4.03 18.83
N GLY A 50 -19.42 -4.71 17.68
CA GLY A 50 -20.17 -4.21 16.53
C GLY A 50 -19.43 -3.21 15.64
N PHE A 51 -18.18 -2.90 15.94
CA PHE A 51 -17.30 -2.11 15.09
C PHE A 51 -16.43 -3.01 14.24
N LYS A 52 -16.19 -2.57 13.01
CA LYS A 52 -15.27 -3.21 12.05
C LYS A 52 -14.24 -2.19 11.58
N PHE A 53 -12.96 -2.55 11.65
CA PHE A 53 -11.84 -1.70 11.25
C PHE A 53 -10.94 -2.43 10.26
N ASP A 54 -10.66 -1.81 9.13
CA ASP A 54 -9.57 -2.21 8.26
C ASP A 54 -8.22 -1.87 8.92
N MET A 55 -7.34 -2.87 9.09
CA MET A 55 -6.11 -2.75 9.88
C MET A 55 -4.95 -2.06 9.14
N GLY A 56 -5.14 -1.66 7.90
CA GLY A 56 -4.07 -1.06 7.11
C GLY A 56 -4.55 -0.17 5.96
N PRO A 57 -4.64 -0.67 4.71
CA PRO A 57 -5.03 0.16 3.59
C PRO A 57 -6.46 0.66 3.77
N SER A 58 -6.66 1.96 3.52
CA SER A 58 -7.96 2.62 3.64
C SER A 58 -8.39 3.34 2.35
N TRP A 59 -7.45 3.56 1.41
CA TRP A 59 -7.70 4.23 0.14
C TRP A 59 -7.79 3.22 -1.00
N TYR A 60 -8.90 3.22 -1.71
CA TYR A 60 -9.08 2.45 -2.93
C TYR A 60 -8.90 3.37 -4.14
N TRP A 61 -7.67 3.40 -4.65
CA TRP A 61 -7.30 4.08 -5.89
C TRP A 61 -6.98 3.08 -7.01
N MET A 62 -6.91 3.55 -8.24
CA MET A 62 -6.55 2.74 -9.41
C MET A 62 -7.50 1.54 -9.63
N PRO A 63 -8.84 1.77 -9.72
CA PRO A 63 -9.82 0.70 -9.88
C PRO A 63 -9.54 -0.19 -11.10
N ASP A 64 -8.99 0.37 -12.17
CA ASP A 64 -8.59 -0.32 -13.39
C ASP A 64 -7.56 -1.44 -13.15
N VAL A 65 -6.71 -1.33 -12.13
CA VAL A 65 -5.75 -2.39 -11.77
C VAL A 65 -6.46 -3.63 -11.26
N PHE A 66 -7.50 -3.45 -10.44
CA PHE A 66 -8.31 -4.55 -9.93
C PHE A 66 -9.20 -5.12 -11.03
N GLU A 67 -9.80 -4.27 -11.85
CA GLU A 67 -10.58 -4.70 -13.03
C GLU A 67 -9.73 -5.56 -13.96
N ASN A 68 -8.53 -5.12 -14.31
CA ASN A 68 -7.60 -5.87 -15.14
C ASN A 68 -7.17 -7.20 -14.50
N PHE A 69 -6.97 -7.23 -13.18
CA PHE A 69 -6.65 -8.47 -12.48
C PHE A 69 -7.78 -9.48 -12.58
N PHE A 70 -9.01 -9.12 -12.22
CA PHE A 70 -10.16 -10.03 -12.28
C PHE A 70 -10.49 -10.43 -13.73
N ALA A 71 -10.30 -9.55 -14.70
CA ALA A 71 -10.48 -9.85 -16.12
C ALA A 71 -9.56 -10.96 -16.63
N LEU A 72 -8.39 -11.18 -16.04
CA LEU A 72 -7.54 -12.34 -16.35
C LEU A 72 -8.28 -13.66 -16.19
N PHE A 73 -9.26 -13.71 -15.32
CA PHE A 73 -10.05 -14.91 -14.98
C PHE A 73 -11.46 -14.89 -15.58
N GLY A 74 -11.76 -13.91 -16.46
CA GLY A 74 -13.11 -13.72 -17.02
C GLY A 74 -14.12 -13.19 -15.99
N LYS A 75 -13.65 -12.55 -14.93
CA LYS A 75 -14.41 -11.98 -13.83
C LYS A 75 -14.24 -10.46 -13.78
N LYS A 76 -15.04 -9.81 -12.95
CA LYS A 76 -14.94 -8.38 -12.63
C LYS A 76 -15.08 -8.16 -11.12
N PRO A 77 -14.56 -7.07 -10.55
CA PRO A 77 -14.69 -6.78 -9.13
C PRO A 77 -16.13 -6.85 -8.62
N SER A 78 -17.10 -6.35 -9.41
CA SER A 78 -18.52 -6.37 -9.05
C SER A 78 -19.17 -7.76 -8.97
N ASP A 79 -18.47 -8.82 -9.36
CA ASP A 79 -18.92 -10.20 -9.13
C ASP A 79 -18.67 -10.64 -7.68
N TYR A 80 -17.86 -9.87 -6.93
CA TYR A 80 -17.43 -10.21 -5.58
C TYR A 80 -17.75 -9.14 -4.54
N TYR A 81 -17.62 -7.83 -4.86
CA TYR A 81 -17.89 -6.73 -3.92
C TYR A 81 -18.47 -5.50 -4.64
N ASN A 82 -19.18 -4.67 -3.87
CA ASN A 82 -19.74 -3.42 -4.36
C ASN A 82 -18.74 -2.28 -4.13
N LEU A 83 -18.45 -1.50 -5.16
CA LEU A 83 -17.55 -0.37 -5.09
C LEU A 83 -18.34 0.94 -5.19
N LYS A 84 -18.20 1.82 -4.20
CA LYS A 84 -18.86 3.13 -4.14
C LYS A 84 -17.81 4.23 -4.35
N ARG A 85 -18.04 5.13 -5.31
CA ARG A 85 -17.24 6.34 -5.46
C ARG A 85 -17.59 7.32 -4.35
N LEU A 86 -16.58 7.89 -3.69
CA LEU A 86 -16.76 8.85 -2.63
C LEU A 86 -16.93 10.26 -3.21
N ASP A 87 -17.86 11.05 -2.64
CA ASP A 87 -18.05 12.46 -2.97
C ASP A 87 -18.52 13.21 -1.70
N PRO A 88 -17.69 14.09 -1.14
CA PRO A 88 -16.33 14.40 -1.57
C PRO A 88 -15.41 13.18 -1.45
N GLY A 89 -14.37 13.12 -2.30
CA GLY A 89 -13.36 12.09 -2.21
C GLY A 89 -12.68 12.08 -0.86
N TYR A 90 -12.38 13.28 -0.34
CA TYR A 90 -11.84 13.52 1.01
C TYR A 90 -11.92 15.01 1.39
N ARG A 91 -11.76 15.27 2.70
CA ARG A 91 -11.68 16.62 3.30
C ARG A 91 -10.25 16.88 3.77
N ILE A 92 -9.76 18.11 3.59
CA ILE A 92 -8.48 18.58 4.13
C ILE A 92 -8.75 19.71 5.11
N TYR A 93 -8.22 19.58 6.32
CA TYR A 93 -8.21 20.63 7.34
C TYR A 93 -6.84 21.30 7.34
N TYR A 94 -6.80 22.61 7.11
CA TYR A 94 -5.62 23.46 7.25
C TYR A 94 -5.61 24.22 8.58
N GLY A 95 -6.69 24.12 9.35
CA GLY A 95 -6.92 24.74 10.66
C GLY A 95 -8.39 24.64 11.06
N LYS A 96 -8.76 25.20 12.20
CA LYS A 96 -10.11 25.07 12.78
C LYS A 96 -11.23 25.54 11.83
N ASP A 97 -11.08 26.69 11.18
CA ASP A 97 -12.10 27.27 10.30
C ASP A 97 -11.63 27.28 8.83
N ASP A 98 -10.62 26.48 8.53
CA ASP A 98 -9.99 26.42 7.21
C ASP A 98 -9.94 24.99 6.71
N LEU A 99 -10.93 24.63 5.90
CA LEU A 99 -11.06 23.29 5.31
C LEU A 99 -11.31 23.36 3.80
N MET A 100 -11.09 22.24 3.13
CA MET A 100 -11.33 22.06 1.71
C MET A 100 -11.87 20.67 1.43
N ASP A 101 -13.04 20.58 0.83
CA ASP A 101 -13.61 19.34 0.30
C ASP A 101 -13.13 19.13 -1.14
N VAL A 102 -12.62 17.95 -1.41
CA VAL A 102 -12.14 17.58 -2.75
C VAL A 102 -13.25 16.83 -3.48
N PRO A 103 -13.97 17.48 -4.42
CA PRO A 103 -15.14 16.90 -5.06
C PRO A 103 -14.77 15.80 -6.04
N ALA A 104 -15.67 14.82 -6.24
CA ALA A 104 -15.48 13.74 -7.20
C ALA A 104 -15.69 14.18 -8.67
N ALA A 105 -16.56 15.16 -8.89
CA ALA A 105 -16.86 15.63 -10.24
C ALA A 105 -15.80 16.61 -10.74
N MET A 106 -15.23 16.36 -11.93
CA MET A 106 -14.15 17.20 -12.48
C MET A 106 -14.56 18.66 -12.68
N ALA A 107 -15.81 18.93 -13.05
CA ALA A 107 -16.29 20.31 -13.19
C ALA A 107 -16.23 21.06 -11.85
N LEU A 108 -16.68 20.44 -10.75
CA LEU A 108 -16.61 21.03 -9.41
C LEU A 108 -15.15 21.13 -8.91
N MET A 109 -14.29 20.20 -9.30
CA MET A 109 -12.85 20.26 -9.02
C MET A 109 -12.21 21.49 -9.69
N GLU A 110 -12.53 21.74 -10.97
CA GLU A 110 -12.05 22.91 -11.70
C GLU A 110 -12.56 24.20 -11.07
N GLU A 111 -13.83 24.26 -10.66
CA GLU A 111 -14.41 25.40 -9.95
C GLU A 111 -13.72 25.66 -8.61
N MET A 112 -13.45 24.59 -7.83
CA MET A 112 -12.72 24.67 -6.58
C MET A 112 -11.30 25.25 -6.80
N PHE A 113 -10.56 24.73 -7.77
CA PHE A 113 -9.22 25.23 -8.09
C PHE A 113 -9.27 26.70 -8.48
N GLU A 114 -10.17 27.08 -9.41
CA GLU A 114 -10.35 28.46 -9.89
C GLU A 114 -10.69 29.43 -8.75
N SER A 115 -11.50 28.98 -7.78
CA SER A 115 -11.88 29.79 -6.62
C SER A 115 -10.72 30.05 -5.65
N ILE A 116 -9.76 29.11 -5.56
CA ILE A 116 -8.59 29.21 -4.69
C ILE A 116 -7.45 30.00 -5.35
N GLU A 117 -7.24 29.78 -6.64
CA GLU A 117 -6.20 30.44 -7.43
C GLU A 117 -6.75 30.76 -8.83
N PRO A 118 -7.07 32.03 -9.15
CA PRO A 118 -7.60 32.40 -10.46
C PRO A 118 -6.71 31.95 -11.62
N GLY A 119 -7.30 31.31 -12.64
CA GLY A 119 -6.60 30.72 -13.78
C GLY A 119 -6.11 29.29 -13.57
N SER A 120 -6.23 28.74 -12.36
CA SER A 120 -5.71 27.41 -12.06
C SER A 120 -6.53 26.26 -12.64
N SER A 121 -7.79 26.49 -13.05
CA SER A 121 -8.60 25.48 -13.75
C SER A 121 -7.96 25.02 -15.06
N ALA A 122 -7.41 25.95 -15.84
CA ALA A 122 -6.68 25.63 -17.07
C ALA A 122 -5.38 24.87 -16.79
N HIS A 123 -4.65 25.27 -15.74
CA HIS A 123 -3.43 24.58 -15.31
C HIS A 123 -3.73 23.18 -14.79
N LEU A 124 -4.87 22.96 -14.12
CA LEU A 124 -5.30 21.64 -13.66
C LEU A 124 -5.55 20.69 -14.85
N ARG A 125 -6.25 21.16 -15.89
CA ARG A 125 -6.46 20.34 -17.09
C ARG A 125 -5.15 19.93 -17.76
N GLU A 126 -4.22 20.87 -17.91
CA GLU A 126 -2.90 20.58 -18.47
C GLU A 126 -2.10 19.60 -17.59
N PHE A 127 -2.05 19.84 -16.30
CA PHE A 127 -1.36 18.99 -15.34
C PHE A 127 -1.92 17.56 -15.33
N LEU A 128 -3.26 17.41 -15.30
CA LEU A 128 -3.90 16.09 -15.32
C LEU A 128 -3.75 15.38 -16.67
N ALA A 129 -3.74 16.08 -17.79
CA ALA A 129 -3.44 15.47 -19.09
C ALA A 129 -2.02 14.90 -19.16
N GLN A 130 -1.04 15.62 -18.60
CA GLN A 130 0.33 15.11 -18.46
C GLN A 130 0.40 13.93 -17.49
N ALA A 131 -0.33 13.99 -16.39
CA ALA A 131 -0.42 12.93 -15.38
C ALA A 131 -1.09 11.66 -15.95
N GLU A 132 -2.14 11.79 -16.74
CA GLU A 132 -2.80 10.71 -17.48
C GLU A 132 -1.84 10.00 -18.43
N TYR A 133 -1.09 10.77 -19.22
CA TYR A 133 -0.09 10.21 -20.12
C TYR A 133 0.94 9.36 -19.35
N LYS A 134 1.46 9.91 -18.24
CA LYS A 134 2.42 9.20 -17.38
C LYS A 134 1.81 7.95 -16.76
N TYR A 135 0.54 8.01 -16.36
CA TYR A 135 -0.20 6.86 -15.82
C TYR A 135 -0.33 5.76 -16.87
N LYS A 136 -0.85 6.07 -18.05
CA LYS A 136 -1.05 5.10 -19.15
C LYS A 136 0.26 4.44 -19.58
N VAL A 137 1.32 5.22 -19.72
CA VAL A 137 2.65 4.70 -20.08
C VAL A 137 3.25 3.88 -18.95
N GLY A 138 3.21 4.40 -17.71
CA GLY A 138 3.74 3.70 -16.53
C GLY A 138 3.04 2.37 -16.27
N MET A 139 1.72 2.39 -16.24
CA MET A 139 0.91 1.20 -15.94
C MET A 139 0.83 0.22 -17.11
N GLY A 140 0.86 0.70 -18.37
CA GLY A 140 0.78 -0.17 -19.54
C GLY A 140 2.10 -0.82 -19.92
N GLU A 141 3.22 -0.09 -19.84
CA GLU A 141 4.47 -0.53 -20.44
C GLU A 141 5.55 -0.95 -19.43
N TYR A 142 5.58 -0.32 -18.23
CA TYR A 142 6.74 -0.45 -17.33
C TYR A 142 6.45 -1.19 -16.03
N VAL A 143 5.28 -1.01 -15.46
CA VAL A 143 4.96 -1.55 -14.13
C VAL A 143 5.02 -3.09 -14.07
N PHE A 144 4.75 -3.77 -15.18
CA PHE A 144 4.77 -5.24 -15.30
C PHE A 144 6.15 -5.83 -15.68
N ARG A 145 7.20 -5.02 -15.77
CA ARG A 145 8.55 -5.52 -16.04
C ARG A 145 9.19 -6.12 -14.80
N PRO A 146 9.82 -7.30 -14.89
CA PRO A 146 10.45 -7.94 -13.73
C PRO A 146 11.73 -7.23 -13.27
N SER A 147 12.24 -6.29 -14.07
CA SER A 147 13.40 -5.44 -13.75
C SER A 147 14.67 -6.23 -13.39
N HIS A 148 14.95 -7.29 -14.13
CA HIS A 148 16.15 -8.09 -13.94
C HIS A 148 17.42 -7.37 -14.39
N SER A 149 17.32 -6.49 -15.39
CA SER A 149 18.45 -5.79 -15.98
C SER A 149 18.07 -4.39 -16.44
N ILE A 150 19.07 -3.49 -16.42
CA ILE A 150 18.94 -2.16 -17.03
C ILE A 150 18.57 -2.24 -18.52
N THR A 151 18.94 -3.33 -19.21
CA THR A 151 18.65 -3.52 -20.64
C THR A 151 17.16 -3.61 -20.94
N GLU A 152 16.32 -4.01 -19.96
CA GLU A 152 14.86 -3.99 -20.11
C GLU A 152 14.31 -2.55 -20.26
N PHE A 153 15.08 -1.56 -19.84
CA PHE A 153 14.74 -0.14 -19.90
C PHE A 153 15.53 0.62 -20.97
N ILE A 154 16.45 -0.02 -21.71
CA ILE A 154 17.17 0.57 -22.85
C ILE A 154 16.36 0.27 -24.11
N ASP A 155 15.31 1.07 -24.32
CA ASP A 155 14.58 1.14 -25.58
C ASP A 155 14.73 2.57 -26.12
N TRP A 156 15.02 2.72 -27.44
CA TRP A 156 15.14 4.03 -28.08
C TRP A 156 13.85 4.86 -27.96
N ASN A 157 12.70 4.19 -27.89
CA ASN A 157 11.42 4.81 -27.58
C ASN A 157 11.36 5.31 -26.11
N LEU A 158 12.02 4.61 -25.16
CA LEU A 158 12.09 5.01 -23.77
C LEU A 158 12.89 6.31 -23.58
N ILE A 159 13.99 6.46 -24.30
CA ILE A 159 14.81 7.68 -24.24
C ILE A 159 13.97 8.88 -24.69
N LYS A 160 13.18 8.76 -25.75
CA LYS A 160 12.23 9.78 -26.18
C LYS A 160 11.11 10.02 -25.15
N LYS A 161 10.55 8.95 -24.57
CA LYS A 161 9.50 9.03 -23.54
C LYS A 161 10.03 9.52 -22.19
N SER A 162 11.33 9.34 -21.87
CA SER A 162 11.92 9.79 -20.60
C SER A 162 11.82 11.31 -20.40
N PHE A 163 11.91 12.08 -21.48
CA PHE A 163 11.71 13.53 -21.42
C PHE A 163 10.25 13.88 -21.11
N SER A 164 9.27 13.20 -21.73
CA SER A 164 7.84 13.42 -21.45
C SER A 164 7.41 12.84 -20.10
N MET A 165 8.11 11.80 -19.61
CA MET A 165 7.93 11.24 -18.27
C MET A 165 8.54 12.09 -17.16
N GLN A 166 9.36 13.09 -17.48
CA GLN A 166 9.98 14.03 -16.53
C GLN A 166 10.72 13.33 -15.37
N LEU A 167 11.49 12.29 -15.69
CA LEU A 167 12.22 11.48 -14.70
C LEU A 167 13.27 12.28 -13.91
N LEU A 168 13.84 13.34 -14.51
CA LEU A 168 14.89 14.18 -13.92
C LEU A 168 14.35 15.45 -13.23
N THR A 169 13.05 15.70 -13.32
CA THR A 169 12.39 16.83 -12.64
C THR A 169 11.74 16.31 -11.37
N SER A 170 11.88 17.03 -10.24
CA SER A 170 11.16 16.65 -9.03
C SER A 170 9.66 16.99 -9.13
N LEU A 171 8.82 16.22 -8.43
CA LEU A 171 7.38 16.51 -8.36
C LEU A 171 7.12 17.90 -7.82
N ARG A 172 7.82 18.31 -6.75
CA ARG A 172 7.73 19.68 -6.20
C ARG A 172 7.94 20.75 -7.26
N LYS A 173 9.00 20.62 -8.06
CA LYS A 173 9.28 21.60 -9.13
C LYS A 173 8.16 21.59 -10.16
N HIS A 174 7.69 20.42 -10.53
CA HIS A 174 6.61 20.27 -11.52
C HIS A 174 5.30 20.87 -11.03
N VAL A 175 4.84 20.55 -9.82
CA VAL A 175 3.62 21.12 -9.23
C VAL A 175 3.69 22.64 -9.14
N ARG A 176 4.82 23.19 -8.64
CA ARG A 176 5.01 24.64 -8.46
C ARG A 176 5.24 25.43 -9.74
N GLN A 177 5.42 24.77 -10.87
CA GLN A 177 5.35 25.42 -12.19
C GLN A 177 3.91 25.77 -12.57
N HIS A 178 2.94 24.94 -12.18
CA HIS A 178 1.52 25.11 -12.50
C HIS A 178 0.74 25.88 -11.42
N PHE A 179 1.07 25.69 -10.13
CA PHE A 179 0.30 26.21 -9.00
C PHE A 179 1.18 26.96 -8.02
N LYS A 180 0.63 28.04 -7.42
CA LYS A 180 1.33 28.90 -6.46
C LYS A 180 0.67 28.86 -5.07
N ASN A 181 -0.65 28.67 -5.01
CA ASN A 181 -1.37 28.66 -3.75
C ASN A 181 -0.94 27.46 -2.88
N PRO A 182 -0.54 27.68 -1.62
CA PRO A 182 -0.05 26.60 -0.74
C PRO A 182 -1.02 25.45 -0.54
N LYS A 183 -2.34 25.71 -0.58
CA LYS A 183 -3.36 24.65 -0.42
C LYS A 183 -3.36 23.71 -1.62
N LEU A 184 -3.35 24.25 -2.84
CA LEU A 184 -3.29 23.44 -4.07
C LEU A 184 -1.96 22.71 -4.19
N VAL A 185 -0.86 23.34 -3.79
CA VAL A 185 0.46 22.69 -3.75
C VAL A 185 0.46 21.51 -2.78
N LYS A 186 -0.05 21.68 -1.55
CA LYS A 186 -0.15 20.59 -0.57
C LYS A 186 -1.06 19.46 -1.09
N LEU A 187 -2.21 19.79 -1.69
CA LEU A 187 -3.13 18.82 -2.30
C LEU A 187 -2.45 17.97 -3.37
N LEU A 188 -1.60 18.56 -4.21
CA LEU A 188 -0.96 17.84 -5.31
C LEU A 188 0.38 17.18 -4.92
N GLU A 189 0.99 17.61 -3.82
CA GLU A 189 2.22 17.01 -3.30
C GLU A 189 1.95 15.83 -2.34
N PHE A 190 0.80 15.76 -1.64
CA PHE A 190 0.58 14.76 -0.60
C PHE A 190 0.53 13.30 -1.11
N PRO A 191 0.01 12.96 -2.31
CA PRO A 191 -0.11 11.56 -2.71
C PRO A 191 1.22 10.81 -2.76
N VAL A 192 2.34 11.52 -2.96
CA VAL A 192 3.66 10.88 -3.01
C VAL A 192 4.23 10.51 -1.64
N LEU A 193 3.66 11.01 -0.56
CA LEU A 193 4.09 10.60 0.78
C LEU A 193 3.84 9.10 1.02
N PHE A 194 2.79 8.56 0.41
CA PHE A 194 2.53 7.11 0.44
C PHE A 194 3.57 6.29 -0.34
N LEU A 195 4.34 6.94 -1.24
CA LEU A 195 5.43 6.30 -1.97
C LEU A 195 6.74 6.23 -1.16
N GLY A 196 6.75 6.84 0.02
CA GLY A 196 7.88 6.80 0.93
C GLY A 196 9.03 7.76 0.58
N ALA A 197 8.73 8.87 -0.09
CA ALA A 197 9.71 9.91 -0.36
C ALA A 197 9.07 11.31 -0.31
N THR A 198 9.90 12.33 -0.13
CA THR A 198 9.44 13.73 -0.17
C THR A 198 9.19 14.18 -1.61
N PRO A 199 8.30 15.18 -1.84
CA PRO A 199 8.08 15.73 -3.19
C PRO A 199 9.33 16.27 -3.88
N GLN A 200 10.35 16.68 -3.10
CA GLN A 200 11.64 17.10 -3.63
C GLN A 200 12.45 15.96 -4.23
N ASN A 201 12.37 14.78 -3.61
CA ASN A 201 13.17 13.60 -3.95
C ASN A 201 12.42 12.60 -4.83
N THR A 202 11.15 12.89 -5.13
CA THR A 202 10.28 12.08 -5.99
C THR A 202 10.28 12.64 -7.41
N PRO A 203 10.53 11.83 -8.45
CA PRO A 203 10.40 12.27 -9.84
C PRO A 203 9.00 12.74 -10.20
N ALA A 204 8.90 13.73 -11.09
CA ALA A 204 7.62 14.27 -11.57
C ALA A 204 6.78 13.24 -12.34
N MET A 205 7.35 12.12 -12.75
CA MET A 205 6.60 10.95 -13.24
C MET A 205 5.50 10.54 -12.26
N TYR A 206 5.75 10.62 -10.97
CA TYR A 206 4.78 10.23 -9.94
C TYR A 206 3.59 11.18 -9.80
N SER A 207 3.52 12.29 -10.59
CA SER A 207 2.27 13.04 -10.76
C SER A 207 1.13 12.15 -11.32
N MET A 208 1.47 10.99 -11.88
CA MET A 208 0.48 9.96 -12.25
C MET A 208 -0.43 9.56 -11.07
N MET A 209 0.03 9.72 -9.82
CA MET A 209 -0.80 9.47 -8.63
C MET A 209 -1.91 10.51 -8.50
N ASN A 210 -1.68 11.75 -8.95
CA ASN A 210 -2.74 12.78 -8.99
C ASN A 210 -3.82 12.44 -10.04
N TYR A 211 -3.45 11.78 -11.15
CA TYR A 211 -4.45 11.26 -12.08
C TYR A 211 -5.26 10.12 -11.46
N ALA A 212 -4.60 9.20 -10.75
CA ALA A 212 -5.27 8.12 -10.03
C ALA A 212 -6.23 8.65 -8.95
N ASP A 213 -5.84 9.70 -8.23
CA ASP A 213 -6.64 10.34 -7.20
C ASP A 213 -7.78 11.18 -7.81
N LEU A 214 -7.45 12.25 -8.53
CA LEU A 214 -8.42 13.28 -8.93
C LEU A 214 -9.27 12.88 -10.13
N ALA A 215 -8.73 12.12 -11.08
CA ALA A 215 -9.45 11.72 -12.29
C ALA A 215 -10.12 10.35 -12.18
N LEU A 216 -9.39 9.31 -11.76
CA LEU A 216 -9.97 7.98 -11.54
C LEU A 216 -10.82 7.95 -10.26
N GLY A 217 -10.51 8.82 -9.30
CA GLY A 217 -11.27 9.06 -8.09
C GLY A 217 -10.94 8.13 -6.93
N THR A 218 -11.44 8.49 -5.78
CA THR A 218 -11.34 7.73 -4.53
C THR A 218 -12.61 6.91 -4.35
N TRP A 219 -12.44 5.62 -4.06
CA TRP A 219 -13.52 4.65 -3.95
C TRP A 219 -13.46 3.93 -2.60
N TYR A 220 -14.57 3.27 -2.28
CA TYR A 220 -14.68 2.43 -1.09
C TYR A 220 -15.43 1.13 -1.42
N PRO A 221 -14.84 -0.04 -1.15
CA PRO A 221 -15.55 -1.30 -1.24
C PRO A 221 -16.47 -1.45 -0.03
N MET A 222 -17.77 -1.52 -0.26
CA MET A 222 -18.78 -1.65 0.81
C MET A 222 -18.49 -2.90 1.64
N GLY A 223 -18.39 -2.73 2.94
CA GLY A 223 -17.93 -3.75 3.89
C GLY A 223 -16.47 -3.62 4.30
N GLY A 224 -15.70 -2.66 3.72
CA GLY A 224 -14.29 -2.40 4.04
C GLY A 224 -13.30 -2.92 3.00
N MET A 225 -12.05 -2.48 3.13
CA MET A 225 -10.96 -2.89 2.22
C MET A 225 -10.67 -4.40 2.24
N ASN A 226 -11.00 -5.08 3.34
CA ASN A 226 -10.87 -6.52 3.47
C ASN A 226 -11.79 -7.29 2.50
N GLU A 227 -12.85 -6.69 1.96
CA GLU A 227 -13.69 -7.31 0.95
C GLU A 227 -12.93 -7.65 -0.34
N ILE A 228 -11.88 -6.87 -0.67
CA ILE A 228 -10.97 -7.20 -1.79
C ILE A 228 -10.21 -8.49 -1.49
N VAL A 229 -9.76 -8.65 -0.25
CA VAL A 229 -9.06 -9.89 0.19
C VAL A 229 -10.00 -11.08 0.09
N LYS A 230 -11.23 -10.97 0.61
CA LYS A 230 -12.26 -12.02 0.52
C LYS A 230 -12.56 -12.39 -0.93
N ALA A 231 -12.64 -11.40 -1.81
CA ALA A 231 -12.82 -11.61 -3.26
C ALA A 231 -11.66 -12.40 -3.88
N MET A 232 -10.42 -12.06 -3.52
CA MET A 232 -9.24 -12.77 -4.03
C MET A 232 -9.11 -14.19 -3.46
N VAL A 233 -9.45 -14.40 -2.20
CA VAL A 233 -9.50 -15.72 -1.56
C VAL A 233 -10.57 -16.59 -2.27
N LYS A 234 -11.77 -16.07 -2.45
CA LYS A 234 -12.85 -16.78 -3.15
C LYS A 234 -12.44 -17.14 -4.57
N LEU A 235 -11.82 -16.21 -5.31
CA LEU A 235 -11.28 -16.50 -6.65
C LEU A 235 -10.20 -17.59 -6.61
N ALA A 236 -9.29 -17.55 -5.63
CA ALA A 236 -8.26 -18.56 -5.46
C ALA A 236 -8.85 -19.95 -5.20
N GLU A 237 -9.86 -20.03 -4.34
CA GLU A 237 -10.61 -21.27 -4.06
C GLU A 237 -11.37 -21.79 -5.30
N GLU A 238 -12.02 -20.92 -6.06
CA GLU A 238 -12.67 -21.27 -7.34
C GLU A 238 -11.66 -21.87 -8.35
N LEU A 239 -10.39 -21.46 -8.28
CA LEU A 239 -9.30 -21.97 -9.11
C LEU A 239 -8.59 -23.21 -8.53
N GLY A 240 -9.04 -23.71 -7.35
CA GLY A 240 -8.49 -24.90 -6.70
C GLY A 240 -7.22 -24.65 -5.90
N VAL A 241 -6.93 -23.41 -5.49
CA VAL A 241 -5.85 -23.09 -4.56
C VAL A 241 -6.20 -23.56 -3.16
N THR A 242 -5.25 -24.20 -2.48
CA THR A 242 -5.36 -24.53 -1.05
C THR A 242 -4.73 -23.40 -0.24
N ILE A 243 -5.45 -22.86 0.74
CA ILE A 243 -4.95 -21.80 1.64
C ILE A 243 -4.93 -22.37 3.06
N ASN A 244 -3.73 -22.48 3.64
CA ASN A 244 -3.52 -22.96 5.02
C ASN A 244 -3.21 -21.75 5.90
N LEU A 245 -4.16 -21.37 6.74
CA LEU A 245 -4.02 -20.35 7.77
C LEU A 245 -3.36 -20.95 9.04
N ASP A 246 -2.92 -20.08 9.95
CA ASP A 246 -2.22 -20.48 11.19
C ASP A 246 -1.04 -21.44 10.92
N THR A 247 -0.36 -21.24 9.78
CA THR A 247 0.71 -22.12 9.32
C THR A 247 1.94 -21.29 8.98
N GLU A 248 2.83 -21.17 9.97
CA GLU A 248 4.03 -20.36 9.86
C GLU A 248 5.17 -21.15 9.19
N VAL A 249 5.73 -20.59 8.12
CA VAL A 249 6.97 -21.13 7.54
C VAL A 249 8.14 -20.72 8.42
N THR A 250 8.87 -21.69 8.92
CA THR A 250 10.02 -21.49 9.85
C THR A 250 11.36 -21.70 9.17
N LYS A 251 11.41 -22.48 8.07
CA LYS A 251 12.63 -22.71 7.30
C LYS A 251 12.34 -23.11 5.85
N ILE A 252 13.24 -22.72 4.95
CA ILE A 252 13.30 -23.17 3.54
C ILE A 252 14.54 -24.00 3.39
N GLU A 253 14.39 -25.31 3.16
CA GLU A 253 15.52 -26.22 2.90
C GLU A 253 15.91 -26.22 1.45
N VAL A 254 17.22 -26.18 1.20
CA VAL A 254 17.80 -26.10 -0.13
C VAL A 254 18.78 -27.23 -0.38
N GLU A 255 18.55 -27.96 -1.47
CA GLU A 255 19.44 -29.01 -1.96
C GLU A 255 19.77 -28.77 -3.43
N ASN A 256 21.04 -28.88 -3.81
CA ASN A 256 21.48 -28.69 -5.20
C ASN A 256 21.01 -27.36 -5.83
N ASN A 257 21.04 -26.29 -5.06
CA ASN A 257 20.57 -24.93 -5.44
C ASN A 257 19.08 -24.90 -5.85
N LYS A 258 18.27 -25.75 -5.26
CA LYS A 258 16.80 -25.75 -5.39
C LYS A 258 16.18 -25.91 -4.01
N VAL A 259 15.06 -25.26 -3.78
CA VAL A 259 14.22 -25.58 -2.63
C VAL A 259 13.80 -27.04 -2.74
N SER A 260 14.05 -27.81 -1.66
CA SER A 260 13.62 -29.20 -1.50
C SER A 260 12.37 -29.29 -0.63
N ASN A 261 12.39 -28.62 0.53
CA ASN A 261 11.31 -28.65 1.49
C ASN A 261 10.99 -27.25 2.03
N ILE A 262 9.74 -27.05 2.41
CA ILE A 262 9.24 -25.92 3.20
C ILE A 262 8.85 -26.49 4.58
N ILE A 263 9.53 -26.05 5.62
CA ILE A 263 9.24 -26.46 6.99
C ILE A 263 8.31 -25.40 7.61
N THR A 264 7.21 -25.86 8.16
CA THR A 264 6.28 -25.05 8.93
C THR A 264 6.30 -25.46 10.40
N ASP A 265 5.60 -24.74 11.24
CA ASP A 265 5.35 -25.10 12.63
C ASP A 265 4.49 -26.38 12.80
N LYS A 266 3.84 -26.86 11.71
CA LYS A 266 2.91 -28.00 11.71
C LYS A 266 3.43 -29.21 10.92
N GLU A 267 4.05 -28.97 9.76
CA GLU A 267 4.40 -30.03 8.80
C GLU A 267 5.56 -29.61 7.88
N THR A 268 6.05 -30.56 7.13
CA THR A 268 7.03 -30.32 6.05
C THR A 268 6.39 -30.59 4.69
N LEU A 269 6.44 -29.61 3.80
CA LEU A 269 5.91 -29.70 2.45
C LEU A 269 7.03 -29.73 1.41
N GLN A 270 6.86 -30.57 0.40
CA GLN A 270 7.72 -30.55 -0.78
C GLN A 270 7.17 -29.57 -1.81
N ALA A 271 8.04 -28.78 -2.46
CA ALA A 271 7.69 -27.84 -3.48
C ALA A 271 8.59 -27.97 -4.73
N ASP A 272 7.99 -27.93 -5.90
CA ASP A 272 8.74 -27.86 -7.16
C ASP A 272 9.15 -26.40 -7.44
N PHE A 273 8.38 -25.44 -6.92
CA PHE A 273 8.66 -24.00 -6.98
C PHE A 273 8.10 -23.26 -5.78
N VAL A 274 8.74 -22.15 -5.38
CA VAL A 274 8.32 -21.34 -4.25
C VAL A 274 8.22 -19.87 -4.65
N ILE A 275 7.12 -19.21 -4.24
CA ILE A 275 6.97 -17.76 -4.30
C ILE A 275 6.86 -17.22 -2.88
N ALA A 276 7.84 -16.43 -2.47
CA ALA A 276 7.89 -15.80 -1.17
C ALA A 276 7.20 -14.42 -1.21
N GLY A 277 5.96 -14.36 -0.72
CA GLY A 277 5.14 -13.15 -0.57
C GLY A 277 5.15 -12.57 0.85
N ALA A 278 5.83 -13.22 1.79
CA ALA A 278 6.13 -12.66 3.11
C ALA A 278 7.19 -11.56 3.02
N ASP A 279 7.51 -10.89 4.15
CA ASP A 279 8.53 -9.83 4.16
C ASP A 279 9.86 -10.36 3.60
N TYR A 280 10.38 -9.70 2.56
CA TYR A 280 11.56 -10.18 1.82
C TYR A 280 12.78 -10.32 2.72
N GLN A 281 13.01 -9.33 3.60
CA GLN A 281 14.15 -9.38 4.51
C GLN A 281 14.02 -10.58 5.47
N HIS A 282 12.84 -10.83 5.99
CA HIS A 282 12.58 -11.99 6.84
C HIS A 282 12.85 -13.31 6.11
N VAL A 283 12.31 -13.49 4.90
CA VAL A 283 12.54 -14.71 4.12
C VAL A 283 14.03 -14.89 3.82
N ASP A 284 14.69 -13.82 3.35
CA ASP A 284 16.09 -13.84 2.94
C ASP A 284 17.04 -14.09 4.14
N GLN A 285 16.78 -13.46 5.28
CA GLN A 285 17.69 -13.48 6.42
C GLN A 285 17.35 -14.51 7.51
N LYS A 286 16.10 -14.98 7.59
CA LYS A 286 15.63 -15.85 8.68
C LYS A 286 15.20 -17.23 8.21
N LEU A 287 14.64 -17.35 7.00
CA LEU A 287 14.17 -18.64 6.47
C LEU A 287 15.23 -19.37 5.64
N LEU A 288 16.26 -18.68 5.16
CA LEU A 288 17.35 -19.23 4.37
C LEU A 288 18.67 -19.29 5.15
N ASP A 289 19.41 -20.37 4.95
CA ASP A 289 20.79 -20.48 5.41
C ASP A 289 21.68 -19.44 4.66
N GLU A 290 22.72 -18.93 5.33
CA GLU A 290 23.56 -17.82 4.86
C GLU A 290 24.05 -17.93 3.41
N PRO A 291 24.51 -19.09 2.90
CA PRO A 291 25.01 -19.22 1.51
C PRO A 291 23.94 -18.96 0.44
N TYR A 292 22.65 -19.00 0.80
CA TYR A 292 21.53 -18.87 -0.13
C TYR A 292 20.85 -17.49 -0.08
N ARG A 293 21.32 -16.60 0.79
CA ARG A 293 20.77 -15.23 0.92
C ARG A 293 21.17 -14.36 -0.25
N ASN A 294 20.23 -13.57 -0.74
CA ASN A 294 20.50 -12.61 -1.81
C ASN A 294 21.34 -11.43 -1.33
N TYR A 295 21.17 -11.03 -0.08
CA TYR A 295 21.73 -9.81 0.47
C TYR A 295 22.25 -10.02 1.88
N THR A 296 23.18 -9.17 2.30
CA THR A 296 23.72 -9.13 3.65
C THR A 296 22.88 -8.23 4.55
N ASP A 297 23.04 -8.36 5.89
CA ASP A 297 22.43 -7.44 6.86
C ASP A 297 22.84 -5.99 6.56
N LYS A 298 24.12 -5.73 6.22
CA LYS A 298 24.61 -4.41 5.83
C LYS A 298 23.87 -3.82 4.62
N TYR A 299 23.50 -4.65 3.65
CA TYR A 299 22.68 -4.20 2.51
C TYR A 299 21.32 -3.74 3.01
N TRP A 300 20.62 -4.56 3.80
CA TRP A 300 19.29 -4.25 4.32
C TRP A 300 19.32 -2.99 5.19
N ASP A 301 20.32 -2.83 6.05
CA ASP A 301 20.48 -1.65 6.90
C ASP A 301 20.72 -0.36 6.11
N SER A 302 21.34 -0.46 4.95
CA SER A 302 21.58 0.68 4.04
C SER A 302 20.34 1.12 3.24
N ARG A 303 19.25 0.35 3.29
CA ARG A 303 18.03 0.69 2.54
C ARG A 303 17.22 1.76 3.24
N THR A 304 16.75 2.72 2.46
CA THR A 304 15.77 3.71 2.92
C THR A 304 14.38 3.06 2.86
N MET A 305 13.77 2.92 4.03
CA MET A 305 12.41 2.39 4.13
C MET A 305 11.38 3.51 3.93
N SER A 306 10.23 3.15 3.41
CA SER A 306 9.02 3.98 3.49
C SER A 306 8.57 4.11 4.94
N PRO A 307 7.70 5.05 5.27
CA PRO A 307 7.26 5.25 6.65
C PRO A 307 6.70 3.99 7.29
N SER A 308 6.82 3.93 8.60
CA SER A 308 5.92 3.18 9.46
C SER A 308 4.72 4.05 9.83
N SER A 309 3.86 3.56 10.71
CA SER A 309 2.69 4.29 11.16
C SER A 309 2.40 4.00 12.62
N LEU A 310 1.87 4.98 13.34
CA LEU A 310 1.10 4.77 14.55
C LEU A 310 -0.38 4.88 14.18
N LEU A 311 -1.12 3.82 14.44
CA LEU A 311 -2.53 3.70 14.12
C LEU A 311 -3.34 3.66 15.40
N PHE A 312 -4.50 4.30 15.39
CA PHE A 312 -5.51 4.13 16.42
C PHE A 312 -6.84 3.76 15.77
N PHE A 313 -7.44 2.71 16.28
CA PHE A 313 -8.79 2.26 15.95
C PHE A 313 -9.69 2.64 17.10
N VAL A 314 -10.67 3.51 16.85
CA VAL A 314 -11.50 4.13 17.87
C VAL A 314 -12.97 3.96 17.50
N GLY A 315 -13.71 3.20 18.29
CA GLY A 315 -15.17 3.13 18.21
C GLY A 315 -15.79 4.12 19.20
N ILE A 316 -16.72 4.93 18.72
CA ILE A 316 -17.45 5.88 19.56
C ILE A 316 -18.96 5.63 19.50
N ASN A 317 -19.68 5.96 20.58
CA ASN A 317 -21.14 5.84 20.67
C ASN A 317 -21.87 7.14 20.31
N LYS A 318 -21.37 7.86 19.31
CA LYS A 318 -21.88 9.17 18.88
C LYS A 318 -21.69 9.30 17.37
N LYS A 319 -22.63 10.00 16.69
CA LYS A 319 -22.46 10.44 15.31
C LYS A 319 -21.68 11.74 15.23
N LEU A 320 -20.85 11.89 14.21
CA LEU A 320 -20.07 13.09 13.92
C LEU A 320 -20.61 13.78 12.66
N ASN A 321 -20.65 15.11 12.65
CA ASN A 321 -21.19 15.88 11.51
C ASN A 321 -20.13 16.64 10.74
N SER A 322 -18.96 16.88 11.36
CA SER A 322 -17.91 17.73 10.80
C SER A 322 -16.87 16.99 9.98
N ILE A 323 -16.92 15.66 9.90
CA ILE A 323 -15.95 14.85 9.16
C ILE A 323 -16.59 14.07 8.01
N GLU A 324 -15.78 13.76 7.03
CA GLU A 324 -16.11 12.92 5.88
C GLU A 324 -15.52 11.50 6.03
N HIS A 325 -15.70 10.66 5.03
CA HIS A 325 -15.10 9.33 5.00
C HIS A 325 -13.57 9.39 5.18
N HIS A 326 -12.90 10.25 4.42
CA HIS A 326 -11.47 10.51 4.53
C HIS A 326 -11.20 11.95 4.90
N ASN A 327 -10.30 12.17 5.88
CA ASN A 327 -9.96 13.49 6.38
C ASN A 327 -8.43 13.60 6.57
N LEU A 328 -7.83 14.63 6.01
CA LEU A 328 -6.41 14.93 6.11
C LEU A 328 -6.21 16.17 7.00
N PHE A 329 -5.38 16.07 8.01
CA PHE A 329 -5.06 17.17 8.91
C PHE A 329 -3.69 17.75 8.56
N PHE A 330 -3.67 18.85 7.80
CA PHE A 330 -2.50 19.57 7.30
C PHE A 330 -2.30 20.92 7.99
N ASP A 331 -2.71 20.99 9.25
CA ASP A 331 -2.69 22.16 10.10
C ASP A 331 -1.29 22.50 10.65
N GLU A 332 -0.33 21.60 10.49
CA GLU A 332 1.07 21.78 10.93
C GLU A 332 2.07 21.78 9.76
N ASP A 333 3.35 21.98 10.08
CA ASP A 333 4.41 22.08 9.06
C ASP A 333 4.72 20.72 8.43
N PHE A 334 4.40 20.61 7.16
CA PHE A 334 4.62 19.42 6.35
C PHE A 334 6.11 19.07 6.17
N GLU A 335 6.98 20.09 6.04
CA GLU A 335 8.41 19.86 5.84
C GLU A 335 9.12 19.41 7.11
N GLN A 336 8.67 19.94 8.26
CA GLN A 336 9.19 19.51 9.55
C GLN A 336 8.87 18.03 9.78
N HIS A 337 7.61 17.62 9.59
CA HIS A 337 7.22 16.22 9.76
C HIS A 337 7.96 15.30 8.77
N ALA A 338 8.11 15.70 7.52
CA ALA A 338 8.88 14.94 6.53
C ALA A 338 10.36 14.79 6.92
N LYS A 339 10.99 15.83 7.49
CA LYS A 339 12.35 15.73 8.02
C LYS A 339 12.48 14.74 9.18
N GLU A 340 11.49 14.72 10.08
CA GLU A 340 11.44 13.82 11.24
C GLU A 340 11.21 12.35 10.84
N ILE A 341 10.65 12.10 9.66
CA ILE A 341 10.52 10.74 9.09
C ILE A 341 11.78 10.33 8.32
N TYR A 342 12.27 11.17 7.41
CA TYR A 342 13.24 10.74 6.39
C TYR A 342 14.67 11.18 6.62
N THR A 343 14.89 12.38 7.20
CA THR A 343 16.22 12.99 7.30
C THR A 343 16.81 12.86 8.71
N ASN A 344 15.98 13.06 9.70
CA ASN A 344 16.34 12.95 11.12
C ASN A 344 15.29 12.10 11.82
N PRO A 345 15.34 10.76 11.66
CA PRO A 345 14.33 9.84 12.19
C PRO A 345 14.09 10.02 13.68
N GLN A 346 12.88 10.46 14.03
CA GLN A 346 12.42 10.62 15.41
C GLN A 346 10.90 10.61 15.46
N TRP A 347 10.35 10.49 16.66
CA TRP A 347 8.92 10.71 16.88
C TRP A 347 8.56 12.15 16.51
N PRO A 348 7.54 12.37 15.65
CA PRO A 348 7.24 13.70 15.12
C PRO A 348 6.76 14.65 16.22
N SER A 349 7.38 15.82 16.29
CA SER A 349 7.08 16.83 17.32
C SER A 349 5.67 17.39 17.19
N LYS A 350 5.19 17.55 15.95
CA LYS A 350 3.85 18.04 15.57
C LYS A 350 3.36 17.25 14.34
N PRO A 351 2.82 16.03 14.56
CA PRO A 351 2.48 15.15 13.45
C PRO A 351 1.33 15.70 12.61
N LEU A 352 1.46 15.63 11.31
CA LEU A 352 0.31 15.56 10.43
C LEU A 352 -0.33 14.20 10.60
N PHE A 353 -1.66 14.11 10.46
CA PHE A 353 -2.35 12.84 10.60
C PHE A 353 -3.52 12.73 9.63
N TYR A 354 -3.92 11.50 9.38
CA TYR A 354 -5.05 11.14 8.57
C TYR A 354 -6.12 10.48 9.44
N VAL A 355 -7.39 10.75 9.12
CA VAL A 355 -8.53 10.13 9.77
C VAL A 355 -9.48 9.53 8.74
N ALA A 356 -9.79 8.24 8.88
CA ALA A 356 -10.89 7.61 8.16
C ALA A 356 -12.07 7.36 9.12
N CYS A 357 -13.27 7.60 8.61
CA CYS A 357 -14.52 7.26 9.27
C CYS A 357 -15.42 6.54 8.25
N THR A 358 -15.20 5.23 8.10
CA THR A 358 -15.87 4.45 7.04
C THR A 358 -17.36 4.32 7.28
N SER A 359 -17.83 4.45 8.53
CA SER A 359 -19.24 4.49 8.91
C SER A 359 -20.01 5.72 8.37
N LYS A 360 -19.32 6.74 7.85
CA LYS A 360 -19.95 7.83 7.07
C LYS A 360 -20.51 7.35 5.72
N THR A 361 -20.04 6.22 5.25
CA THR A 361 -20.40 5.67 3.93
C THR A 361 -21.11 4.34 4.03
N ASP A 362 -20.84 3.57 5.09
CA ASP A 362 -21.22 2.17 5.24
C ASP A 362 -21.78 1.89 6.65
N ASP A 363 -23.08 1.63 6.73
CA ASP A 363 -23.78 1.36 7.98
C ASP A 363 -23.44 -0.01 8.60
N THR A 364 -22.71 -0.86 7.88
CA THR A 364 -22.38 -2.22 8.34
C THR A 364 -21.11 -2.30 9.17
N VAL A 365 -20.35 -1.20 9.28
CA VAL A 365 -19.02 -1.19 9.93
C VAL A 365 -19.00 -0.56 11.32
N ALA A 366 -20.14 -0.07 11.80
CA ALA A 366 -20.31 0.46 13.15
C ALA A 366 -21.76 0.27 13.64
N PRO A 367 -22.03 0.30 14.95
CA PRO A 367 -23.38 0.38 15.48
C PRO A 367 -24.13 1.61 14.96
N ALA A 368 -25.46 1.54 14.87
CA ALA A 368 -26.31 2.56 14.26
C ALA A 368 -26.04 3.99 14.81
N GLU A 369 -25.85 4.13 16.12
CA GLU A 369 -25.57 5.41 16.79
C GLU A 369 -24.07 5.69 16.98
N GLY A 370 -23.19 4.83 16.43
CA GLY A 370 -21.74 4.93 16.58
C GLY A 370 -21.02 5.29 15.30
N GLU A 371 -19.75 5.64 15.45
CA GLU A 371 -18.81 5.80 14.31
C GLU A 371 -17.53 4.99 14.58
N ASN A 372 -16.99 4.36 13.53
CA ASN A 372 -15.64 3.80 13.56
C ASN A 372 -14.64 4.84 13.04
N ILE A 373 -13.64 5.15 13.82
CA ILE A 373 -12.65 6.17 13.48
C ILE A 373 -11.26 5.51 13.46
N PHE A 374 -10.56 5.68 12.38
CA PHE A 374 -9.19 5.25 12.20
C PHE A 374 -8.29 6.46 12.12
N PHE A 375 -7.30 6.57 13.00
CA PHE A 375 -6.28 7.60 12.96
C PHE A 375 -4.96 7.00 12.50
N LEU A 376 -4.24 7.70 11.62
CA LEU A 376 -2.94 7.30 11.16
C LEU A 376 -1.95 8.48 11.25
N ILE A 377 -0.85 8.24 11.96
CA ILE A 377 0.30 9.14 12.04
C ILE A 377 1.47 8.48 11.33
N PRO A 378 2.00 9.06 10.23
CA PRO A 378 3.22 8.56 9.61
C PRO A 378 4.43 8.70 10.53
N LEU A 379 5.25 7.65 10.66
CA LEU A 379 6.43 7.59 11.52
C LEU A 379 7.66 7.13 10.75
N ALA A 380 8.85 7.51 11.23
CA ALA A 380 10.08 6.85 10.82
C ALA A 380 10.06 5.37 11.27
N PRO A 381 10.47 4.41 10.44
CA PRO A 381 10.61 3.03 10.86
C PRO A 381 11.81 2.85 11.80
N GLY A 382 11.71 1.85 12.70
CA GLY A 382 12.79 1.49 13.61
C GLY A 382 12.92 2.34 14.87
N LEU A 383 11.97 3.23 15.14
CA LEU A 383 11.90 3.96 16.42
C LEU A 383 11.56 3.01 17.57
N ASN A 384 11.90 3.42 18.79
CA ASN A 384 11.41 2.75 19.98
C ASN A 384 9.90 2.96 20.09
N ASP A 385 9.18 1.88 20.38
CA ASP A 385 7.71 1.84 20.37
C ASP A 385 7.24 1.25 21.69
N ASP A 386 6.66 2.09 22.54
CA ASP A 386 6.14 1.72 23.85
C ASP A 386 4.75 2.33 24.09
N ASP A 387 3.99 1.74 25.02
CA ASP A 387 2.61 2.14 25.29
C ASP A 387 2.49 3.57 25.82
N ALA A 388 3.45 4.06 26.59
CA ALA A 388 3.40 5.42 27.14
C ALA A 388 3.53 6.45 26.01
N THR A 389 4.43 6.21 25.06
CA THR A 389 4.59 7.05 23.85
C THR A 389 3.31 7.00 23.00
N ARG A 390 2.72 5.82 22.79
CA ARG A 390 1.47 5.68 22.03
C ARG A 390 0.34 6.48 22.67
N GLU A 391 0.16 6.41 24.00
CA GLU A 391 -0.88 7.18 24.71
C GLU A 391 -0.64 8.69 24.63
N GLN A 392 0.60 9.15 24.74
CA GLN A 392 0.93 10.57 24.55
C GLN A 392 0.49 11.07 23.16
N TYR A 393 0.77 10.28 22.11
CA TYR A 393 0.36 10.65 20.75
C TYR A 393 -1.15 10.53 20.53
N PHE A 394 -1.80 9.59 21.19
CA PHE A 394 -3.25 9.50 21.19
C PHE A 394 -3.89 10.78 21.74
N ASP A 395 -3.48 11.21 22.94
CA ASP A 395 -3.98 12.43 23.56
C ASP A 395 -3.70 13.67 22.69
N MET A 396 -2.50 13.77 22.11
CA MET A 396 -2.14 14.87 21.22
C MET A 396 -3.07 14.95 20.01
N VAL A 397 -3.30 13.83 19.33
CA VAL A 397 -4.09 13.77 18.09
C VAL A 397 -5.57 13.99 18.39
N ILE A 398 -6.11 13.38 19.45
CA ILE A 398 -7.50 13.55 19.83
C ILE A 398 -7.78 15.00 20.21
N ASN A 399 -6.92 15.63 21.02
CA ASN A 399 -7.11 17.04 21.41
C ASN A 399 -7.08 17.97 20.17
N ARG A 400 -6.21 17.71 19.21
CA ARG A 400 -6.17 18.48 17.95
C ARG A 400 -7.39 18.21 17.07
N PHE A 401 -7.79 16.95 16.94
CA PHE A 401 -9.01 16.57 16.23
C PHE A 401 -10.23 17.32 16.79
N GLU A 402 -10.45 17.25 18.10
CA GLU A 402 -11.57 17.93 18.78
C GLU A 402 -11.50 19.47 18.60
N HIS A 403 -10.31 20.04 18.72
CA HIS A 403 -10.12 21.49 18.54
C HIS A 403 -10.45 21.95 17.11
N ILE A 404 -9.98 21.22 16.11
CA ILE A 404 -10.11 21.58 14.69
C ILE A 404 -11.52 21.31 14.18
N THR A 405 -12.10 20.17 14.53
CA THR A 405 -13.42 19.75 14.06
C THR A 405 -14.57 20.36 14.88
N GLY A 406 -14.29 20.80 16.11
CA GLY A 406 -15.31 21.20 17.07
C GLY A 406 -16.14 20.05 17.66
N GLU A 407 -15.75 18.81 17.36
CA GLU A 407 -16.45 17.60 17.82
C GLU A 407 -15.72 16.95 18.99
N SER A 408 -16.32 16.92 20.17
CA SER A 408 -15.78 16.17 21.30
C SER A 408 -16.09 14.68 21.15
N ILE A 409 -15.06 13.85 21.23
CA ILE A 409 -15.17 12.38 21.09
C ILE A 409 -14.60 11.62 22.29
N LYS A 410 -13.75 12.25 23.09
CA LYS A 410 -12.98 11.60 24.15
C LYS A 410 -13.86 10.85 25.16
N ASP A 411 -14.97 11.47 25.58
CA ASP A 411 -15.92 10.89 26.52
C ASP A 411 -16.88 9.87 25.88
N ASN A 412 -16.86 9.75 24.57
CA ASN A 412 -17.71 8.85 23.80
C ASN A 412 -16.99 7.59 23.32
N ILE A 413 -15.70 7.44 23.64
CA ILE A 413 -14.91 6.29 23.23
C ILE A 413 -15.35 5.04 23.97
N VAL A 414 -15.78 4.03 23.24
CA VAL A 414 -16.19 2.72 23.78
C VAL A 414 -15.21 1.60 23.40
N VAL A 415 -14.47 1.80 22.31
CA VAL A 415 -13.43 0.88 21.83
C VAL A 415 -12.20 1.70 21.46
N LYS A 416 -11.03 1.23 21.90
CA LYS A 416 -9.72 1.79 21.50
C LYS A 416 -8.68 0.69 21.37
N ARG A 417 -7.92 0.73 20.27
CA ARG A 417 -6.73 -0.09 20.05
C ARG A 417 -5.66 0.74 19.36
N SER A 418 -4.42 0.66 19.84
CA SER A 418 -3.25 1.19 19.12
C SER A 418 -2.55 0.08 18.35
N TYR A 419 -1.83 0.44 17.27
CA TYR A 419 -1.04 -0.48 16.46
C TYR A 419 0.14 0.28 15.85
N ALA A 420 1.37 -0.23 16.03
CA ALA A 420 2.56 0.45 15.55
C ALA A 420 3.69 -0.53 15.19
N MET A 421 4.94 -0.08 15.24
CA MET A 421 6.09 -0.82 14.72
C MET A 421 6.27 -2.21 15.34
N ASN A 422 6.02 -2.38 16.64
CA ASN A 422 6.14 -3.68 17.27
C ASN A 422 5.06 -4.64 16.80
N ASP A 423 3.85 -4.14 16.56
CA ASP A 423 2.75 -4.94 16.01
C ASP A 423 3.05 -5.36 14.56
N PHE A 424 3.55 -4.42 13.72
CA PHE A 424 3.99 -4.76 12.35
C PHE A 424 5.09 -5.82 12.32
N LYS A 425 6.02 -5.81 13.29
CA LYS A 425 7.04 -6.85 13.42
C LYS A 425 6.43 -8.18 13.84
N ALA A 426 5.54 -8.18 14.83
CA ALA A 426 4.91 -9.37 15.35
C ALA A 426 4.01 -10.06 14.31
N ASP A 427 3.13 -9.28 13.68
CA ASP A 427 2.12 -9.83 12.77
C ASP A 427 2.68 -10.16 11.37
N TYR A 428 3.69 -9.41 10.88
CA TYR A 428 4.14 -9.52 9.49
C TYR A 428 5.65 -9.75 9.34
N HIS A 429 6.40 -9.95 10.42
CA HIS A 429 7.88 -9.99 10.40
C HIS A 429 8.49 -8.78 9.69
N SER A 430 7.81 -7.64 9.76
CA SER A 430 8.14 -6.45 8.98
C SER A 430 9.50 -5.89 9.36
N PHE A 431 10.41 -5.77 8.39
CA PHE A 431 11.74 -5.23 8.61
C PHE A 431 11.68 -3.79 9.15
N LYS A 432 12.30 -3.56 10.34
CA LYS A 432 12.25 -2.28 11.08
C LYS A 432 10.83 -1.80 11.42
N GLY A 433 9.84 -2.70 11.40
CA GLY A 433 8.44 -2.35 11.65
C GLY A 433 7.84 -1.41 10.60
N ASN A 434 8.30 -1.46 9.34
CA ASN A 434 7.77 -0.62 8.27
C ASN A 434 6.33 -1.03 7.90
N ALA A 435 5.49 -0.05 7.57
CA ALA A 435 4.13 -0.29 7.09
C ALA A 435 4.08 -0.47 5.57
N TYR A 436 4.86 0.32 4.82
CA TYR A 436 4.74 0.44 3.36
C TYR A 436 5.84 -0.26 2.56
N GLY A 437 7.00 -0.61 3.13
CA GLY A 437 8.10 -1.27 2.43
C GLY A 437 9.26 -0.34 2.09
N LEU A 438 9.88 -0.52 0.91
CA LEU A 438 11.00 0.31 0.45
C LEU A 438 10.53 1.63 -0.14
N ALA A 439 11.23 2.72 0.22
CA ALA A 439 11.03 4.03 -0.37
C ALA A 439 11.31 4.03 -1.88
N ASN A 440 10.44 4.67 -2.66
CA ASN A 440 10.59 4.82 -4.11
C ASN A 440 11.47 6.03 -4.46
N THR A 441 12.71 6.03 -3.98
CA THR A 441 13.72 7.00 -4.39
C THR A 441 14.32 6.62 -5.75
N LEU A 442 14.96 7.57 -6.45
CA LEU A 442 15.68 7.27 -7.71
C LEU A 442 16.69 6.12 -7.56
N ALA A 443 17.37 6.04 -6.40
CA ALA A 443 18.37 5.00 -6.12
C ALA A 443 17.75 3.65 -5.67
N GLN A 444 16.42 3.56 -5.52
CA GLN A 444 15.70 2.37 -5.06
C GLN A 444 14.44 2.09 -5.89
N THR A 445 14.44 2.45 -7.16
CA THR A 445 13.32 2.17 -8.08
C THR A 445 13.74 1.23 -9.20
N ALA A 446 12.79 0.58 -9.85
CA ALA A 446 13.01 -0.36 -10.96
C ALA A 446 14.09 -1.42 -10.62
N PHE A 447 15.12 -1.57 -11.45
CA PHE A 447 16.21 -2.53 -11.30
C PHE A 447 17.13 -2.29 -10.09
N PHE A 448 17.02 -1.17 -9.39
CA PHE A 448 17.71 -0.91 -8.12
C PHE A 448 16.98 -1.50 -6.89
N LYS A 449 15.76 -1.99 -7.05
CA LYS A 449 15.06 -2.72 -5.99
C LYS A 449 15.67 -4.09 -5.75
N PRO A 450 15.44 -4.71 -4.57
CA PRO A 450 15.79 -6.11 -4.35
C PRO A 450 15.24 -6.99 -5.49
N ALA A 451 16.10 -7.85 -6.00
CA ALA A 451 15.79 -8.70 -7.15
C ALA A 451 14.66 -9.68 -6.84
N MET A 452 13.72 -9.83 -7.77
CA MET A 452 12.64 -10.81 -7.63
C MET A 452 13.16 -12.26 -7.63
N ARG A 453 14.24 -12.56 -8.33
CA ARG A 453 14.86 -13.88 -8.36
C ARG A 453 15.86 -14.05 -7.22
N ASN A 454 15.83 -15.22 -6.57
CA ASN A 454 16.96 -15.61 -5.75
C ASN A 454 18.17 -15.87 -6.63
N LYS A 455 19.36 -15.39 -6.22
CA LYS A 455 20.61 -15.49 -6.98
C LYS A 455 21.25 -16.87 -6.93
N HIS A 456 20.93 -17.65 -5.90
CA HIS A 456 21.56 -18.92 -5.57
C HIS A 456 20.58 -20.09 -5.73
N ILE A 457 19.27 -19.85 -5.65
CA ILE A 457 18.21 -20.85 -5.67
C ILE A 457 17.39 -20.70 -6.97
N LYS A 458 17.33 -21.77 -7.74
CA LYS A 458 16.75 -21.76 -9.09
C LYS A 458 15.23 -21.76 -9.15
N ASN A 459 14.55 -22.15 -8.06
CA ASN A 459 13.09 -22.30 -7.98
C ASN A 459 12.48 -21.47 -6.84
N LEU A 460 13.08 -20.32 -6.54
CA LEU A 460 12.58 -19.37 -5.54
C LEU A 460 12.49 -17.95 -6.12
N LEU A 461 11.32 -17.35 -6.03
CA LEU A 461 11.07 -15.94 -6.33
C LEU A 461 10.53 -15.20 -5.12
N TYR A 462 10.81 -13.90 -5.03
CA TYR A 462 10.24 -13.00 -4.05
C TYR A 462 9.19 -12.11 -4.71
N THR A 463 8.15 -11.73 -3.95
CA THR A 463 7.11 -10.80 -4.42
C THR A 463 6.66 -9.87 -3.28
N GLY A 464 5.95 -8.80 -3.62
CA GLY A 464 5.41 -7.85 -2.65
C GLY A 464 6.17 -6.52 -2.59
N GLN A 465 5.99 -5.80 -1.48
CA GLN A 465 6.35 -4.39 -1.34
C GLN A 465 7.86 -4.08 -1.30
N LEU A 466 8.70 -5.06 -1.00
CA LEU A 466 10.17 -4.89 -0.93
C LEU A 466 10.88 -5.18 -2.26
N THR A 467 10.15 -5.57 -3.30
CA THR A 467 10.66 -5.76 -4.65
C THR A 467 9.84 -4.95 -5.66
N VAL A 468 9.92 -5.27 -6.95
CA VAL A 468 9.18 -4.56 -8.00
C VAL A 468 7.70 -4.92 -8.03
N PRO A 469 6.82 -3.98 -8.37
CA PRO A 469 7.08 -2.57 -8.66
C PRO A 469 7.24 -1.69 -7.40
N GLY A 470 6.82 -2.14 -6.22
CA GLY A 470 7.00 -1.45 -4.95
C GLY A 470 5.81 -1.47 -4.02
N PRO A 471 5.72 -0.51 -3.08
CA PRO A 471 4.69 -0.46 -2.05
C PRO A 471 3.32 -0.04 -2.58
N GLY A 472 2.27 -0.46 -1.86
CA GLY A 472 0.86 -0.16 -2.11
C GLY A 472 0.08 -1.39 -2.56
N VAL A 473 -1.26 -1.35 -2.44
CA VAL A 473 -2.13 -2.49 -2.78
C VAL A 473 -2.08 -2.80 -4.28
N PRO A 474 -2.28 -1.83 -5.22
CA PRO A 474 -2.16 -2.10 -6.64
C PRO A 474 -0.76 -2.60 -7.05
N PRO A 475 0.37 -1.99 -6.58
CA PRO A 475 1.69 -2.52 -6.85
C PRO A 475 1.93 -3.93 -6.32
N ALA A 476 1.44 -4.27 -5.12
CA ALA A 476 1.56 -5.61 -4.57
C ALA A 476 0.81 -6.66 -5.42
N LEU A 477 -0.41 -6.32 -5.86
CA LEU A 477 -1.19 -7.15 -6.77
C LEU A 477 -0.45 -7.42 -8.09
N ILE A 478 0.19 -6.39 -8.66
CA ILE A 478 1.00 -6.50 -9.88
C ILE A 478 2.28 -7.31 -9.63
N SER A 479 2.94 -7.12 -8.48
CA SER A 479 4.13 -7.89 -8.11
C SER A 479 3.88 -9.40 -8.14
N GLY A 480 2.73 -9.83 -7.61
CA GLY A 480 2.31 -11.23 -7.66
C GLY A 480 2.14 -11.76 -9.09
N GLN A 481 1.52 -10.97 -9.97
CA GLN A 481 1.36 -11.33 -11.38
C GLN A 481 2.72 -11.47 -12.10
N ILE A 482 3.67 -10.57 -11.80
CA ILE A 482 5.02 -10.65 -12.38
C ILE A 482 5.71 -11.91 -11.89
N ALA A 483 5.69 -12.19 -10.59
CA ALA A 483 6.31 -13.38 -10.00
C ALA A 483 5.72 -14.67 -10.57
N ALA A 484 4.41 -14.75 -10.72
CA ALA A 484 3.74 -15.90 -11.33
C ALA A 484 4.18 -16.11 -12.80
N LYS A 485 4.18 -15.04 -13.61
CA LYS A 485 4.64 -15.12 -15.01
C LYS A 485 6.10 -15.56 -15.14
N GLU A 486 6.97 -15.08 -14.25
CA GLU A 486 8.37 -15.53 -14.21
C GLU A 486 8.49 -16.99 -13.76
N ALA A 487 7.71 -17.43 -12.76
CA ALA A 487 7.69 -18.82 -12.33
C ALA A 487 7.23 -19.76 -13.45
N ILE A 488 6.19 -19.39 -14.21
CA ILE A 488 5.71 -20.16 -15.35
C ILE A 488 6.82 -20.35 -16.39
N LYS A 489 7.56 -19.28 -16.75
CA LYS A 489 8.70 -19.36 -17.67
C LYS A 489 9.83 -20.27 -17.16
N MET A 490 10.03 -20.32 -15.84
CA MET A 490 11.08 -21.15 -15.22
C MET A 490 10.65 -22.60 -15.03
N LEU A 491 9.35 -22.86 -15.00
CA LEU A 491 8.74 -24.19 -14.87
C LEU A 491 8.49 -24.86 -16.23
N SER A 492 8.35 -24.07 -17.31
CA SER A 492 8.27 -24.57 -18.68
C SER A 492 9.58 -25.14 -19.12
#